data_2c2e01cdca5083e56e795367e1e5bd15
#
_entry.id   2c2e01cdca5083e56e795367e1e5bd15
#
_cell.length_a   1.000
_cell.length_b   1.000
_cell.length_c   1.000
_cell.angle_alpha   90.00
_cell.angle_beta   90.00
_cell.angle_gamma   90.00
#
_symmetry.space_group_name_H-M   'P 1'
#
loop_
_entity.id
_entity.type
_entity.pdbx_description
1 polymer ?
#
loop_
_entity_poly.entity_id
_entity_poly.type
_entity_poly.pdbx_seq_one_letter_code
_entity_poly.pdbx_strand_id
1 'polypeptide(L)'
;MRKLLTIVVLLLLFPLAFYALNRTKKTVHLPVFQQTPILFNPTDYPDGLVEKEGLIYLENGRIVLKKVRVPQFKNYTEVEIAVTLVSNGDPWDKSGSCFVIPKSSKITMIDIARNSAAYPQQDTVKHESLIGIVQGKDYLPTVELMRFMTPFGVGHFSRNDDPVSAKRRPVYVDGWAENVIWKQEISDLLPLLEDEAYIGVYIDTWTKEGYRIDVQLSFTESNLRGDKKPHLHVEPLINTNYYVGQRHPDIFSRRDVEVPFIIPEKAKNIRLKYIATGHGGHSGGDEFRPQRNILKIDGSEVLNFLPWRTDCASFRRFNPTSGVWLQKRTMAYISNEGKRAEKEIEEPLASSDLSRSNWCPGSDVSPIEVELPNLSAGSHSLTISIPEARPIEENKLNHWLVSAYLVWEE
;
A
#
# COMPACT_ATOMS: atom_id res chain seq x y z
N MET A 1 40.66 27.65 41.41
CA MET A 1 39.50 26.94 41.98
C MET A 1 38.18 27.14 41.22
N ARG A 2 37.78 28.37 40.83
CA ARG A 2 36.49 28.59 40.07
C ARG A 2 36.40 27.86 38.74
N LYS A 3 37.47 27.77 37.93
CA LYS A 3 37.44 27.06 36.63
C LYS A 3 37.34 25.54 36.76
N LEU A 4 37.88 24.96 37.84
CA LEU A 4 37.79 23.49 38.07
C LEU A 4 36.39 23.10 38.51
N LEU A 5 35.69 23.93 39.28
CA LEU A 5 34.31 23.71 39.72
C LEU A 5 33.32 23.72 38.56
N THR A 6 33.53 24.62 37.57
CA THR A 6 32.70 24.74 36.37
C THR A 6 32.81 23.49 35.47
N ILE A 7 34.03 22.91 35.33
CA ILE A 7 34.26 21.71 34.53
C ILE A 7 33.65 20.48 35.21
N VAL A 8 33.71 20.34 36.53
CA VAL A 8 33.10 19.23 37.29
C VAL A 8 31.58 19.30 37.21
N VAL A 9 30.97 20.49 37.29
CA VAL A 9 29.50 20.63 37.13
C VAL A 9 29.04 20.32 35.73
N LEU A 10 29.79 20.70 34.67
CA LEU A 10 29.49 20.31 33.29
C LEU A 10 29.66 18.80 33.07
N LEU A 11 30.64 18.14 33.63
CA LEU A 11 30.87 16.70 33.53
C LEU A 11 29.83 15.88 34.29
N LEU A 12 29.19 16.42 35.32
CA LEU A 12 28.09 15.77 36.06
C LEU A 12 26.72 16.04 35.43
N LEU A 13 26.54 17.14 34.71
CA LEU A 13 25.28 17.45 34.00
C LEU A 13 25.15 16.67 32.68
N PHE A 14 26.28 16.32 32.04
CA PHE A 14 26.28 15.59 30.78
C PHE A 14 25.68 14.15 30.91
N PRO A 15 26.05 13.32 31.90
CA PRO A 15 25.43 12.00 32.08
C PRO A 15 23.99 12.09 32.59
N LEU A 16 23.60 13.13 33.34
CA LEU A 16 22.19 13.36 33.74
C LEU A 16 21.31 13.78 32.57
N ALA A 17 21.83 14.62 31.67
CA ALA A 17 21.14 14.98 30.43
C ALA A 17 21.05 13.77 29.47
N PHE A 18 22.11 12.96 29.39
CA PHE A 18 22.13 11.73 28.60
C PHE A 18 21.19 10.65 29.20
N TYR A 19 21.07 10.59 30.52
CA TYR A 19 20.14 9.68 31.22
C TYR A 19 18.69 10.13 31.12
N ALA A 20 18.44 11.46 31.05
CA ALA A 20 17.12 12.03 30.82
C ALA A 20 16.66 11.86 29.36
N LEU A 21 17.59 11.90 28.40
CA LEU A 21 17.35 11.64 26.98
C LEU A 21 17.18 10.13 26.66
N ASN A 22 17.75 9.26 27.48
CA ASN A 22 17.67 7.80 27.34
C ASN A 22 16.60 7.15 28.24
N ARG A 23 15.50 7.85 28.58
CA ARG A 23 14.30 7.17 29.05
C ARG A 23 13.80 6.34 27.88
N THR A 24 14.14 5.07 27.89
CA THR A 24 13.76 4.09 26.86
C THR A 24 12.25 4.17 26.62
N LYS A 25 11.88 4.70 25.45
CA LYS A 25 10.49 4.61 24.97
C LYS A 25 10.08 3.14 25.06
N LYS A 26 8.93 2.86 25.67
CA LYS A 26 8.43 1.49 25.76
C LYS A 26 7.78 1.13 24.41
N THR A 27 8.41 0.22 23.68
CA THR A 27 7.84 -0.32 22.45
C THR A 27 7.16 -1.66 22.72
N VAL A 28 5.95 -1.83 22.24
CA VAL A 28 5.21 -3.09 22.26
C VAL A 28 5.10 -3.60 20.83
N HIS A 29 5.53 -4.84 20.62
CA HIS A 29 5.42 -5.51 19.33
C HIS A 29 4.23 -6.46 19.32
N LEU A 30 3.37 -6.34 18.31
CA LEU A 30 2.21 -7.20 18.09
C LEU A 30 2.38 -7.95 16.77
N PRO A 31 2.72 -9.24 16.80
CA PRO A 31 2.74 -10.05 15.59
C PRO A 31 1.32 -10.35 15.14
N VAL A 32 0.96 -9.85 13.96
CA VAL A 32 -0.36 -10.09 13.35
C VAL A 32 -0.34 -11.39 12.57
N PHE A 33 0.55 -11.51 11.61
CA PHE A 33 0.75 -12.72 10.80
C PHE A 33 2.19 -13.20 10.94
N GLN A 34 2.39 -14.52 10.90
CA GLN A 34 3.70 -15.15 11.01
C GLN A 34 3.79 -16.31 10.03
N GLN A 35 4.64 -16.19 9.01
CA GLN A 35 4.82 -17.16 7.92
C GLN A 35 3.48 -17.63 7.32
N THR A 36 2.51 -16.70 7.27
CA THR A 36 1.14 -17.00 6.86
C THR A 36 1.08 -17.11 5.34
N PRO A 37 0.54 -18.21 4.79
CA PRO A 37 0.41 -18.38 3.36
C PRO A 37 -0.72 -17.51 2.80
N ILE A 38 -0.44 -16.87 1.66
CA ILE A 38 -1.42 -16.20 0.81
C ILE A 38 -1.27 -16.78 -0.60
N LEU A 39 -2.33 -17.38 -1.12
CA LEU A 39 -2.27 -18.20 -2.33
C LEU A 39 -3.63 -18.24 -3.02
N PHE A 40 -3.69 -18.80 -4.21
CA PHE A 40 -4.96 -19.10 -4.89
C PHE A 40 -5.16 -20.60 -4.99
N ASN A 41 -6.03 -21.13 -4.15
CA ASN A 41 -6.35 -22.56 -4.14
C ASN A 41 -7.85 -22.80 -3.85
N PRO A 42 -8.70 -22.82 -4.88
CA PRO A 42 -10.15 -23.04 -4.71
C PRO A 42 -10.51 -24.39 -4.09
N THR A 43 -9.62 -25.38 -4.15
CA THR A 43 -9.85 -26.70 -3.56
C THR A 43 -9.81 -26.67 -2.04
N ASP A 44 -8.79 -25.99 -1.46
CA ASP A 44 -8.58 -25.93 -0.01
C ASP A 44 -9.29 -24.71 0.61
N TYR A 45 -9.53 -23.69 -0.20
CA TYR A 45 -10.21 -22.44 0.16
C TYR A 45 -11.32 -22.15 -0.86
N PRO A 46 -12.47 -22.86 -0.79
CA PRO A 46 -13.60 -22.63 -1.70
C PRO A 46 -14.16 -21.23 -1.58
N ASP A 47 -15.03 -20.85 -2.51
CA ASP A 47 -15.73 -19.58 -2.50
C ASP A 47 -16.44 -19.32 -1.17
N GLY A 48 -16.47 -18.06 -0.76
CA GLY A 48 -16.99 -17.63 0.53
C GLY A 48 -15.89 -17.52 1.59
N LEU A 49 -16.21 -17.95 2.81
CA LEU A 49 -15.37 -17.77 3.98
C LEU A 49 -14.90 -19.11 4.54
N VAL A 50 -13.60 -19.25 4.75
CA VAL A 50 -12.98 -20.41 5.41
C VAL A 50 -12.27 -19.95 6.68
N GLU A 51 -12.66 -20.52 7.83
CA GLU A 51 -11.98 -20.30 9.10
C GLU A 51 -10.99 -21.44 9.38
N LYS A 52 -9.72 -21.12 9.61
CA LYS A 52 -8.67 -22.09 9.91
C LYS A 52 -7.62 -21.49 10.85
N GLU A 53 -7.36 -22.17 11.97
CA GLU A 53 -6.31 -21.80 12.93
C GLU A 53 -6.43 -20.35 13.45
N GLY A 54 -7.66 -19.84 13.62
CA GLY A 54 -7.93 -18.49 14.09
C GLY A 54 -7.74 -17.42 13.01
N LEU A 55 -7.57 -17.81 11.76
CA LEU A 55 -7.52 -16.95 10.58
C LEU A 55 -8.79 -17.13 9.74
N ILE A 56 -9.20 -16.08 9.06
CA ILE A 56 -10.28 -16.08 8.09
C ILE A 56 -9.65 -15.94 6.70
N TYR A 57 -9.95 -16.87 5.81
CA TYR A 57 -9.53 -16.85 4.42
C TYR A 57 -10.72 -16.55 3.52
N LEU A 58 -10.52 -15.64 2.56
CA LEU A 58 -11.50 -15.23 1.55
C LEU A 58 -10.86 -15.31 0.16
N GLU A 59 -11.68 -15.24 -0.88
CA GLU A 59 -11.23 -15.19 -2.28
C GLU A 59 -10.23 -16.30 -2.63
N ASN A 60 -10.59 -17.53 -2.26
CA ASN A 60 -9.80 -18.73 -2.53
C ASN A 60 -8.38 -18.70 -1.90
N GLY A 61 -8.22 -17.99 -0.78
CA GLY A 61 -6.96 -17.87 -0.04
C GLY A 61 -6.12 -16.63 -0.37
N ARG A 62 -6.57 -15.76 -1.29
CA ARG A 62 -5.88 -14.51 -1.64
C ARG A 62 -6.01 -13.41 -0.58
N ILE A 63 -7.02 -13.52 0.27
CA ILE A 63 -7.20 -12.64 1.44
C ILE A 63 -7.09 -13.48 2.70
N VAL A 64 -6.32 -13.00 3.67
CA VAL A 64 -6.29 -13.54 5.01
C VAL A 64 -6.60 -12.43 6.01
N LEU A 65 -7.47 -12.72 6.98
CA LEU A 65 -7.87 -11.78 8.03
C LEU A 65 -7.59 -12.40 9.40
N LYS A 66 -7.21 -11.54 10.34
CA LYS A 66 -7.07 -11.91 11.76
C LYS A 66 -7.67 -10.84 12.65
N LYS A 67 -8.44 -11.26 13.63
CA LYS A 67 -8.88 -10.39 14.71
C LYS A 67 -7.74 -10.27 15.73
N VAL A 68 -7.30 -9.06 16.01
CA VAL A 68 -6.23 -8.77 16.96
C VAL A 68 -6.74 -7.86 18.08
N ARG A 69 -6.13 -8.01 19.26
CA ARG A 69 -6.36 -7.08 20.38
C ARG A 69 -5.13 -6.19 20.49
N VAL A 70 -5.34 -4.88 20.34
CA VAL A 70 -4.30 -3.87 20.42
C VAL A 70 -4.22 -3.32 21.85
N PRO A 71 -3.02 -3.13 22.42
CA PRO A 71 -2.84 -2.54 23.72
C PRO A 71 -3.40 -1.11 23.78
N GLN A 72 -3.90 -0.71 24.96
CA GLN A 72 -4.33 0.67 25.19
C GLN A 72 -3.14 1.56 25.59
N PHE A 73 -3.09 2.76 25.02
CA PHE A 73 -2.06 3.77 25.25
C PHE A 73 -2.68 5.05 25.81
N LYS A 74 -1.98 5.70 26.74
CA LYS A 74 -2.44 6.94 27.40
C LYS A 74 -1.86 8.19 26.76
N ASN A 75 -0.63 8.08 26.21
CA ASN A 75 0.11 9.18 25.62
C ASN A 75 0.13 9.04 24.09
N TYR A 76 0.72 10.03 23.43
CA TYR A 76 1.05 9.92 22.01
C TYR A 76 1.80 8.62 21.75
N THR A 77 1.38 7.89 20.74
CA THR A 77 1.95 6.59 20.40
C THR A 77 2.25 6.54 18.91
N GLU A 78 3.53 6.40 18.62
CA GLU A 78 4.01 6.14 17.28
C GLU A 78 3.72 4.69 16.91
N VAL A 79 3.15 4.46 15.73
CA VAL A 79 2.80 3.13 15.23
C VAL A 79 3.52 2.87 13.92
N GLU A 80 4.33 1.82 13.89
CA GLU A 80 4.99 1.31 12.68
C GLU A 80 4.38 -0.04 12.30
N ILE A 81 4.06 -0.22 11.04
CA ILE A 81 3.80 -1.53 10.44
C ILE A 81 5.06 -2.00 9.72
N ALA A 82 5.44 -3.26 9.94
CA ALA A 82 6.48 -3.97 9.21
C ALA A 82 5.87 -5.18 8.51
N VAL A 83 6.12 -5.30 7.21
CA VAL A 83 5.67 -6.43 6.38
C VAL A 83 6.88 -7.09 5.78
N THR A 84 7.07 -8.39 6.03
CA THR A 84 8.11 -9.21 5.41
C THR A 84 7.45 -10.21 4.48
N LEU A 85 7.97 -10.35 3.26
CA LEU A 85 7.42 -11.24 2.26
C LEU A 85 8.50 -12.09 1.60
N VAL A 86 8.12 -13.35 1.36
CA VAL A 86 8.90 -14.33 0.59
C VAL A 86 7.95 -14.98 -0.42
N SER A 87 8.37 -15.12 -1.68
CA SER A 87 7.65 -15.98 -2.63
C SER A 87 7.73 -17.44 -2.14
N ASN A 88 6.62 -18.15 -2.20
CA ASN A 88 6.56 -19.58 -1.93
C ASN A 88 6.52 -20.41 -3.23
N GLY A 89 6.75 -19.73 -4.38
CA GLY A 89 6.76 -20.30 -5.72
C GLY A 89 6.04 -19.46 -6.77
N ASP A 90 5.32 -18.38 -6.40
CA ASP A 90 4.81 -17.41 -7.36
C ASP A 90 5.98 -16.60 -7.94
N PRO A 91 6.24 -16.67 -9.27
CA PRO A 91 7.38 -15.99 -9.88
C PRO A 91 7.09 -14.55 -10.31
N TRP A 92 5.86 -14.04 -10.13
CA TRP A 92 5.40 -12.77 -10.68
C TRP A 92 5.36 -11.65 -9.66
N ASP A 93 5.34 -10.40 -10.15
CA ASP A 93 4.98 -9.23 -9.38
C ASP A 93 3.44 -9.12 -9.25
N LYS A 94 2.98 -8.80 -8.06
CA LYS A 94 1.55 -8.73 -7.72
C LYS A 94 1.29 -7.52 -6.84
N SER A 95 0.13 -6.89 -7.01
CA SER A 95 -0.36 -5.91 -6.04
C SER A 95 -0.70 -6.59 -4.71
N GLY A 96 -0.32 -5.94 -3.62
CA GLY A 96 -0.63 -6.38 -2.28
C GLY A 96 -1.02 -5.22 -1.37
N SER A 97 -1.85 -5.50 -0.39
CA SER A 97 -2.32 -4.52 0.59
C SER A 97 -2.47 -5.16 1.95
N CYS A 98 -1.87 -4.53 2.97
CA CYS A 98 -2.24 -4.77 4.36
C CYS A 98 -3.25 -3.70 4.76
N PHE A 99 -4.38 -4.09 5.33
CA PHE A 99 -5.50 -3.20 5.59
C PHE A 99 -6.19 -3.49 6.93
N VAL A 100 -6.99 -2.53 7.40
CA VAL A 100 -7.87 -2.67 8.55
C VAL A 100 -9.33 -2.50 8.11
N ILE A 101 -10.23 -3.28 8.71
CA ILE A 101 -11.67 -3.11 8.56
C ILE A 101 -12.12 -2.10 9.61
N PRO A 102 -12.71 -0.93 9.23
CA PRO A 102 -13.20 0.06 10.20
C PRO A 102 -14.28 -0.52 11.09
N LYS A 103 -14.14 -0.38 12.41
CA LYS A 103 -15.12 -0.90 13.40
C LYS A 103 -16.50 -0.26 13.31
N SER A 104 -16.55 0.98 12.85
CA SER A 104 -17.78 1.74 12.64
C SER A 104 -18.60 1.24 11.46
N SER A 105 -18.01 0.44 10.57
CA SER A 105 -18.73 -0.22 9.48
C SER A 105 -19.62 -1.32 10.05
N LYS A 106 -20.92 -1.24 9.83
CA LYS A 106 -21.87 -2.28 10.25
C LYS A 106 -21.93 -3.44 9.26
N ILE A 107 -21.64 -3.16 8.00
CA ILE A 107 -21.52 -4.15 6.92
C ILE A 107 -20.04 -4.23 6.56
N THR A 108 -19.47 -5.43 6.58
CA THR A 108 -18.06 -5.68 6.28
C THR A 108 -17.91 -6.71 5.18
N MET A 109 -16.71 -6.81 4.59
CA MET A 109 -16.42 -7.89 3.64
C MET A 109 -16.61 -9.30 4.23
N ILE A 110 -16.50 -9.44 5.55
CA ILE A 110 -16.74 -10.72 6.25
C ILE A 110 -18.23 -11.10 6.15
N ASP A 111 -19.12 -10.12 6.34
CA ASP A 111 -20.57 -10.33 6.24
C ASP A 111 -20.98 -10.65 4.80
N ILE A 112 -20.34 -9.98 3.83
CA ILE A 112 -20.56 -10.27 2.40
C ILE A 112 -20.11 -11.68 2.07
N ALA A 113 -18.93 -12.08 2.49
CA ALA A 113 -18.39 -13.43 2.23
C ALA A 113 -19.20 -14.52 2.91
N ARG A 114 -19.85 -14.23 4.05
CA ARG A 114 -20.80 -15.14 4.72
C ARG A 114 -22.19 -15.17 4.08
N ASN A 115 -22.45 -14.35 3.07
CA ASN A 115 -23.78 -14.11 2.52
C ASN A 115 -24.81 -13.64 3.56
N SER A 116 -24.38 -13.02 4.66
CA SER A 116 -25.24 -12.48 5.70
C SER A 116 -25.65 -11.02 5.44
N ALA A 117 -24.96 -10.34 4.55
CA ALA A 117 -25.26 -8.98 4.09
C ALA A 117 -24.90 -8.81 2.62
N ALA A 118 -25.35 -7.70 2.01
CA ALA A 118 -24.91 -7.23 0.70
C ALA A 118 -24.35 -5.81 0.84
N TYR A 119 -23.41 -5.43 -0.02
CA TYR A 119 -22.95 -4.05 -0.09
C TYR A 119 -24.14 -3.13 -0.40
N PRO A 120 -24.23 -1.96 0.24
CA PRO A 120 -25.27 -0.99 -0.08
C PRO A 120 -25.10 -0.55 -1.52
N GLN A 121 -26.22 -0.48 -2.23
CA GLN A 121 -26.24 0.15 -3.55
C GLN A 121 -26.09 1.66 -3.35
N GLN A 122 -25.15 2.26 -4.05
CA GLN A 122 -25.03 3.69 -4.12
C GLN A 122 -26.15 4.26 -5.01
N ASP A 123 -26.62 5.46 -4.70
CA ASP A 123 -27.56 6.16 -5.56
C ASP A 123 -26.89 6.42 -6.90
N THR A 124 -27.49 5.87 -7.94
CA THR A 124 -26.88 5.72 -9.25
C THR A 124 -27.55 6.52 -10.34
N VAL A 125 -28.40 7.47 -10.01
CA VAL A 125 -29.09 8.31 -11.02
C VAL A 125 -28.09 8.96 -11.97
N LYS A 126 -26.87 9.24 -11.50
CA LYS A 126 -25.79 9.77 -12.32
C LYS A 126 -24.66 8.77 -12.59
N HIS A 127 -24.59 7.67 -11.84
CA HIS A 127 -23.40 6.78 -11.81
C HIS A 127 -23.82 5.33 -11.74
N GLU A 128 -23.08 4.44 -12.39
CA GLU A 128 -23.15 3.01 -12.12
C GLU A 128 -22.81 2.75 -10.64
N SER A 129 -23.40 1.72 -10.07
CA SER A 129 -23.19 1.37 -8.67
C SER A 129 -21.71 1.15 -8.34
N LEU A 130 -21.20 1.88 -7.36
CA LEU A 130 -19.84 1.76 -6.83
C LEU A 130 -19.80 0.74 -5.68
N ILE A 131 -20.35 -0.43 -5.91
CA ILE A 131 -20.56 -1.48 -4.91
C ILE A 131 -19.25 -1.85 -4.23
N GLY A 132 -19.17 -1.64 -2.91
CA GLY A 132 -18.02 -1.99 -2.09
C GLY A 132 -16.78 -1.10 -2.29
N ILE A 133 -16.86 -0.06 -3.12
CA ILE A 133 -15.72 0.80 -3.46
C ILE A 133 -15.73 2.08 -2.63
N VAL A 134 -16.87 2.75 -2.53
CA VAL A 134 -17.03 4.00 -1.77
C VAL A 134 -17.85 3.77 -0.51
N GLN A 135 -17.74 4.70 0.43
CA GLN A 135 -18.58 4.69 1.62
C GLN A 135 -20.07 4.77 1.26
N GLY A 136 -20.91 4.18 2.10
CA GLY A 136 -22.35 4.16 1.92
C GLY A 136 -23.07 3.94 3.25
N LYS A 137 -24.39 3.81 3.19
CA LYS A 137 -25.18 3.57 4.40
C LYS A 137 -24.71 2.28 5.07
N ASP A 138 -24.26 2.40 6.32
CA ASP A 138 -23.80 1.30 7.17
C ASP A 138 -22.53 0.56 6.65
N TYR A 139 -21.87 1.08 5.60
CA TYR A 139 -20.65 0.54 5.04
C TYR A 139 -19.55 1.59 4.93
N LEU A 140 -18.36 1.25 5.41
CA LEU A 140 -17.13 1.99 5.19
C LEU A 140 -16.12 1.08 4.47
N PRO A 141 -15.44 1.59 3.43
CA PRO A 141 -14.36 0.84 2.80
C PRO A 141 -13.22 0.58 3.77
N THR A 142 -12.46 -0.48 3.52
CA THR A 142 -11.25 -0.77 4.29
C THR A 142 -10.22 0.32 4.13
N VAL A 143 -9.39 0.53 5.15
CA VAL A 143 -8.28 1.48 5.11
C VAL A 143 -6.97 0.72 5.00
N GLU A 144 -6.17 1.07 4.01
CA GLU A 144 -4.85 0.48 3.84
C GLU A 144 -3.89 0.97 4.92
N LEU A 145 -3.28 0.02 5.61
CA LEU A 145 -2.15 0.26 6.52
C LEU A 145 -0.84 0.34 5.74
N MET A 146 -0.74 -0.42 4.64
CA MET A 146 0.39 -0.42 3.73
C MET A 146 -0.02 -1.00 2.39
N ARG A 147 0.31 -0.32 1.28
CA ARG A 147 0.30 -0.89 -0.06
C ARG A 147 1.71 -1.30 -0.45
N PHE A 148 1.86 -2.47 -1.06
CA PHE A 148 3.14 -2.97 -1.54
C PHE A 148 2.97 -3.73 -2.85
N MET A 149 4.08 -3.89 -3.57
CA MET A 149 4.15 -4.72 -4.76
C MET A 149 5.10 -5.88 -4.52
N THR A 150 4.62 -7.10 -4.70
CA THR A 150 5.50 -8.26 -4.55
C THR A 150 6.58 -8.21 -5.63
N PRO A 151 7.81 -8.59 -5.30
CA PRO A 151 8.84 -8.73 -6.32
C PRO A 151 8.71 -10.06 -7.06
N PHE A 152 9.36 -10.15 -8.21
CA PHE A 152 9.44 -11.35 -9.03
C PHE A 152 10.22 -12.47 -8.32
N GLY A 153 9.54 -13.31 -7.55
CA GLY A 153 10.05 -14.56 -7.01
C GLY A 153 11.11 -14.49 -5.92
N VAL A 154 11.17 -13.38 -5.14
CA VAL A 154 12.12 -13.20 -4.05
C VAL A 154 12.11 -14.37 -3.07
N GLY A 155 13.28 -14.82 -2.63
CA GLY A 155 13.48 -15.92 -1.68
C GLY A 155 13.41 -17.28 -2.37
N HIS A 156 12.28 -17.74 -2.84
CA HIS A 156 12.14 -19.06 -3.47
C HIS A 156 13.08 -19.22 -4.68
N PHE A 157 13.16 -18.20 -5.54
CA PHE A 157 14.00 -18.22 -6.73
C PHE A 157 15.34 -17.46 -6.56
N SER A 158 15.68 -17.04 -5.35
CA SER A 158 16.92 -16.29 -5.08
C SER A 158 18.18 -17.14 -5.09
N ARG A 159 18.05 -18.43 -4.97
CA ARG A 159 19.19 -19.36 -4.94
C ARG A 159 19.89 -19.43 -6.28
N ASN A 160 21.21 -19.35 -6.25
CA ASN A 160 22.03 -19.35 -7.47
C ASN A 160 22.01 -20.68 -8.21
N ASP A 161 21.74 -21.77 -7.51
CA ASP A 161 21.69 -23.14 -8.02
C ASP A 161 20.32 -23.55 -8.60
N ASP A 162 19.29 -22.71 -8.46
CA ASP A 162 17.99 -22.99 -9.04
C ASP A 162 18.03 -22.87 -10.58
N PRO A 163 17.79 -24.00 -11.31
CA PRO A 163 17.84 -24.01 -12.78
C PRO A 163 16.83 -23.06 -13.44
N VAL A 164 15.69 -22.79 -12.79
CA VAL A 164 14.66 -21.89 -13.32
C VAL A 164 15.11 -20.44 -13.22
N SER A 165 15.61 -20.03 -12.06
CA SER A 165 16.20 -18.71 -11.83
C SER A 165 17.37 -18.46 -12.77
N ALA A 166 18.28 -19.41 -12.90
CA ALA A 166 19.48 -19.28 -13.74
C ALA A 166 19.15 -18.97 -15.21
N LYS A 167 18.03 -19.51 -15.72
CA LYS A 167 17.57 -19.28 -17.10
C LYS A 167 16.84 -17.95 -17.28
N ARG A 168 16.35 -17.34 -16.23
CA ARG A 168 15.51 -16.13 -16.29
C ARG A 168 16.24 -14.84 -15.91
N ARG A 169 17.51 -14.91 -15.51
CA ARG A 169 18.29 -13.73 -15.11
C ARG A 169 18.68 -12.88 -16.31
N PRO A 170 18.08 -11.72 -16.52
CA PRO A 170 18.41 -10.86 -17.64
C PRO A 170 19.66 -10.01 -17.39
N VAL A 171 19.98 -9.77 -16.10
CA VAL A 171 21.07 -8.91 -15.66
C VAL A 171 21.83 -9.55 -14.51
N TYR A 172 23.12 -9.21 -14.39
CA TYR A 172 23.93 -9.64 -13.26
C TYR A 172 23.53 -8.91 -11.99
N VAL A 173 23.36 -9.67 -10.90
CA VAL A 173 23.15 -9.17 -9.54
C VAL A 173 24.11 -9.92 -8.63
N ASP A 174 24.87 -9.18 -7.82
CA ASP A 174 25.79 -9.75 -6.83
C ASP A 174 25.02 -10.21 -5.57
N GLY A 175 24.27 -11.28 -5.72
CA GLY A 175 23.42 -11.85 -4.69
C GLY A 175 21.99 -11.31 -4.71
N TRP A 176 21.06 -12.25 -4.80
CA TRP A 176 19.63 -11.99 -4.70
C TRP A 176 19.22 -11.92 -3.23
N ALA A 177 18.22 -11.08 -2.94
CA ALA A 177 17.66 -10.99 -1.59
C ALA A 177 16.86 -12.25 -1.24
N GLU A 178 16.93 -12.68 0.01
CA GLU A 178 16.16 -13.83 0.53
C GLU A 178 14.70 -13.48 0.88
N ASN A 179 14.42 -12.21 1.10
CA ASN A 179 13.09 -11.66 1.38
C ASN A 179 13.06 -10.17 1.01
N VAL A 180 11.88 -9.59 1.07
CA VAL A 180 11.70 -8.14 1.06
C VAL A 180 11.02 -7.73 2.37
N ILE A 181 11.41 -6.56 2.90
CA ILE A 181 10.84 -5.97 4.11
C ILE A 181 10.46 -4.54 3.81
N TRP A 182 9.22 -4.20 4.10
CA TRP A 182 8.71 -2.83 4.04
C TRP A 182 8.32 -2.37 5.43
N LYS A 183 8.50 -1.07 5.69
CA LYS A 183 8.12 -0.43 6.94
C LYS A 183 7.46 0.90 6.65
N GLN A 184 6.37 1.18 7.35
CA GLN A 184 5.63 2.43 7.22
C GLN A 184 5.15 2.91 8.58
N GLU A 185 5.26 4.21 8.82
CA GLU A 185 4.66 4.87 9.96
C GLU A 185 3.17 5.08 9.69
N ILE A 186 2.32 4.65 10.64
CA ILE A 186 0.86 4.65 10.52
C ILE A 186 0.16 5.19 11.77
N SER A 187 0.80 6.07 12.55
CA SER A 187 0.25 6.61 13.81
C SER A 187 -1.10 7.31 13.63
N ASP A 188 -1.31 7.95 12.49
CA ASP A 188 -2.60 8.55 12.13
C ASP A 188 -3.76 7.55 12.10
N LEU A 189 -3.46 6.27 11.90
CA LEU A 189 -4.44 5.18 11.81
C LEU A 189 -4.68 4.46 13.14
N LEU A 190 -4.01 4.88 14.22
CA LEU A 190 -4.19 4.28 15.55
C LEU A 190 -5.68 4.21 15.99
N PRO A 191 -6.56 5.19 15.71
CA PRO A 191 -7.98 5.09 16.07
C PRO A 191 -8.71 3.88 15.47
N LEU A 192 -8.31 3.43 14.29
CA LEU A 192 -8.88 2.25 13.65
C LEU A 192 -8.40 0.93 14.27
N LEU A 193 -7.27 0.97 14.97
CA LEU A 193 -6.61 -0.20 15.56
C LEU A 193 -6.99 -0.42 17.03
N GLU A 194 -7.49 0.60 17.74
CA GLU A 194 -7.75 0.55 19.18
C GLU A 194 -8.66 -0.62 19.59
N ASP A 195 -8.39 -1.19 20.78
CA ASP A 195 -9.07 -2.35 21.39
C ASP A 195 -8.95 -3.62 20.53
N GLU A 196 -9.91 -3.88 19.66
CA GLU A 196 -9.93 -5.02 18.75
C GLU A 196 -10.09 -4.54 17.31
N ALA A 197 -9.30 -5.09 16.40
CA ALA A 197 -9.37 -4.79 14.99
C ALA A 197 -9.26 -6.05 14.13
N TYR A 198 -9.95 -6.08 13.00
CA TYR A 198 -9.68 -7.03 11.94
C TYR A 198 -8.62 -6.45 11.02
N ILE A 199 -7.45 -7.07 10.99
CA ILE A 199 -6.36 -6.74 10.07
C ILE A 199 -6.32 -7.80 9.00
N GLY A 200 -6.23 -7.38 7.75
CA GLY A 200 -6.18 -8.27 6.60
C GLY A 200 -4.96 -8.02 5.73
N VAL A 201 -4.61 -9.03 4.97
CA VAL A 201 -3.68 -8.94 3.85
C VAL A 201 -4.33 -9.52 2.61
N TYR A 202 -4.22 -8.81 1.51
CA TYR A 202 -4.58 -9.24 0.18
C TYR A 202 -3.35 -9.26 -0.72
N ILE A 203 -3.19 -10.29 -1.54
CA ILE A 203 -2.25 -10.33 -2.66
C ILE A 203 -2.98 -10.87 -3.87
N ASP A 204 -2.86 -10.19 -5.02
CA ASP A 204 -3.49 -10.60 -6.28
C ASP A 204 -2.73 -11.77 -6.94
N THR A 205 -2.43 -12.81 -6.17
CA THR A 205 -1.81 -14.04 -6.64
C THR A 205 -2.83 -14.98 -7.29
N TRP A 206 -2.39 -15.71 -8.30
CA TRP A 206 -3.19 -16.71 -9.02
C TRP A 206 -2.50 -18.07 -9.06
N THR A 207 -1.52 -18.28 -8.18
CA THR A 207 -0.80 -19.54 -8.07
C THR A 207 -1.12 -20.26 -6.76
N LYS A 208 -1.06 -21.60 -6.77
CA LYS A 208 -1.26 -22.41 -5.56
C LYS A 208 -0.11 -22.26 -4.56
N GLU A 209 1.06 -21.94 -5.05
CA GLU A 209 2.26 -21.74 -4.26
C GLU A 209 2.21 -20.41 -3.49
N GLY A 210 1.82 -19.33 -4.19
CA GLY A 210 1.64 -17.99 -3.63
C GLY A 210 2.86 -17.44 -2.90
N TYR A 211 2.60 -16.84 -1.75
CA TYR A 211 3.58 -16.14 -0.91
C TYR A 211 3.46 -16.55 0.55
N ARG A 212 4.50 -16.28 1.35
CA ARG A 212 4.45 -16.27 2.80
C ARG A 212 4.70 -14.87 3.32
N ILE A 213 3.93 -14.46 4.32
CA ILE A 213 3.97 -13.11 4.86
C ILE A 213 4.07 -13.10 6.38
N ASP A 214 4.90 -12.19 6.89
CA ASP A 214 4.88 -11.78 8.29
C ASP A 214 4.41 -10.33 8.36
N VAL A 215 3.54 -10.01 9.30
CA VAL A 215 3.09 -8.65 9.58
C VAL A 215 3.22 -8.38 11.07
N GLN A 216 3.93 -7.31 11.42
CA GLN A 216 4.11 -6.87 12.80
C GLN A 216 3.70 -5.40 12.93
N LEU A 217 2.94 -5.09 13.96
CA LEU A 217 2.72 -3.73 14.44
C LEU A 217 3.64 -3.45 15.62
N SER A 218 4.26 -2.28 15.63
CA SER A 218 5.10 -1.81 16.71
C SER A 218 4.55 -0.50 17.25
N PHE A 219 4.24 -0.45 18.54
CA PHE A 219 3.65 0.70 19.22
C PHE A 219 4.69 1.27 20.17
N THR A 220 5.10 2.51 19.97
CA THR A 220 6.08 3.21 20.80
C THR A 220 5.42 4.37 21.50
N GLU A 221 5.03 4.15 22.78
CA GLU A 221 4.37 5.18 23.58
C GLU A 221 5.38 6.23 24.08
N SER A 222 5.02 7.50 23.96
CA SER A 222 5.81 8.62 24.49
C SER A 222 5.83 8.60 26.03
N ASN A 223 7.01 8.81 26.58
CA ASN A 223 7.20 8.95 28.03
C ASN A 223 7.30 10.43 28.48
N LEU A 224 7.12 11.38 27.55
CA LEU A 224 7.21 12.81 27.87
C LEU A 224 5.96 13.27 28.60
N ARG A 225 6.16 13.97 29.72
CA ARG A 225 5.06 14.53 30.50
C ARG A 225 4.39 15.66 29.71
N GLY A 226 3.11 15.48 29.35
CA GLY A 226 2.36 16.45 28.55
C GLY A 226 2.21 16.07 27.07
N ASP A 227 2.84 15.01 26.63
CA ASP A 227 2.70 14.46 25.27
C ASP A 227 1.39 13.65 25.18
N LYS A 228 0.29 14.39 25.17
CA LYS A 228 -1.05 13.77 25.16
C LYS A 228 -1.32 13.11 23.82
N LYS A 229 -2.06 12.02 23.88
CA LYS A 229 -2.61 11.37 22.71
C LYS A 229 -3.54 12.33 21.97
N PRO A 230 -3.31 12.65 20.68
CA PRO A 230 -4.25 13.46 19.91
C PRO A 230 -5.55 12.66 19.72
N HIS A 231 -6.68 13.37 19.74
CA HIS A 231 -7.97 12.76 19.44
C HIS A 231 -8.16 12.78 17.92
N LEU A 232 -7.64 11.77 17.25
CA LEU A 232 -7.69 11.64 15.80
C LEU A 232 -8.96 10.92 15.38
N HIS A 233 -9.52 11.35 14.26
CA HIS A 233 -10.57 10.65 13.52
C HIS A 233 -10.08 10.28 12.13
N VAL A 234 -10.49 9.12 11.65
CA VAL A 234 -10.18 8.63 10.30
C VAL A 234 -11.49 8.33 9.59
N GLU A 235 -11.74 9.01 8.47
CA GLU A 235 -12.93 8.82 7.64
C GLU A 235 -12.54 8.15 6.32
N PRO A 236 -12.84 6.87 6.14
CA PRO A 236 -12.60 6.16 4.89
C PRO A 236 -13.51 6.65 3.79
N LEU A 237 -12.99 7.01 2.62
CA LEU A 237 -13.76 7.54 1.50
C LEU A 237 -13.94 6.53 0.37
N ILE A 238 -12.84 5.95 -0.11
CA ILE A 238 -12.82 5.05 -1.25
C ILE A 238 -11.69 4.03 -1.13
N ASN A 239 -11.93 2.80 -1.60
CA ASN A 239 -10.89 1.79 -1.83
C ASN A 239 -11.30 0.90 -3.00
N THR A 240 -10.52 0.93 -4.09
CA THR A 240 -10.78 0.16 -5.30
C THR A 240 -9.96 -1.13 -5.40
N ASN A 241 -9.27 -1.56 -4.33
CA ASN A 241 -8.68 -2.89 -4.30
C ASN A 241 -9.77 -3.96 -4.45
N TYR A 242 -9.49 -4.98 -5.25
CA TYR A 242 -10.45 -6.06 -5.53
C TYR A 242 -10.52 -7.03 -4.37
N TYR A 243 -11.24 -6.62 -3.34
CA TYR A 243 -11.58 -7.53 -2.26
C TYR A 243 -12.82 -8.36 -2.62
N VAL A 244 -13.61 -8.72 -1.66
CA VAL A 244 -14.78 -9.55 -1.84
C VAL A 244 -15.91 -8.81 -2.57
N GLY A 245 -16.32 -9.31 -3.72
CA GLY A 245 -17.52 -8.85 -4.42
C GLY A 245 -17.50 -7.44 -5.00
N GLN A 246 -16.35 -6.75 -4.98
CA GLN A 246 -16.20 -5.44 -5.62
C GLN A 246 -16.26 -5.55 -7.15
N ARG A 247 -16.68 -4.46 -7.80
CA ARG A 247 -16.86 -4.39 -9.25
C ARG A 247 -16.28 -3.10 -9.82
N HIS A 248 -16.28 -2.99 -11.13
CA HIS A 248 -15.81 -1.82 -11.90
C HIS A 248 -14.31 -1.52 -11.74
N PRO A 249 -13.44 -2.48 -12.10
CA PRO A 249 -11.99 -2.31 -12.01
C PRO A 249 -11.46 -1.14 -12.86
N ASP A 250 -12.10 -0.84 -14.00
CA ASP A 250 -11.73 0.20 -14.94
C ASP A 250 -12.58 1.49 -14.77
N ILE A 251 -13.11 1.76 -13.58
CA ILE A 251 -14.06 2.85 -13.35
C ILE A 251 -13.51 4.21 -13.78
N PHE A 252 -12.22 4.47 -13.54
CA PHE A 252 -11.60 5.76 -13.89
C PHE A 252 -11.46 5.99 -15.40
N SER A 253 -11.53 4.93 -16.22
CA SER A 253 -11.59 5.07 -17.68
C SER A 253 -12.98 5.47 -18.18
N ARG A 254 -14.00 5.30 -17.35
CA ARG A 254 -15.39 5.55 -17.71
C ARG A 254 -15.85 6.94 -17.27
N ARG A 255 -15.33 7.42 -16.12
CA ARG A 255 -15.76 8.68 -15.50
C ARG A 255 -14.90 9.04 -14.30
N ASP A 256 -15.04 10.27 -13.86
CA ASP A 256 -14.61 10.72 -12.55
C ASP A 256 -15.44 10.03 -11.44
N VAL A 257 -14.81 9.75 -10.30
CA VAL A 257 -15.49 9.19 -9.14
C VAL A 257 -15.71 10.27 -8.11
N GLU A 258 -16.98 10.49 -7.74
CA GLU A 258 -17.38 11.44 -6.71
C GLU A 258 -17.74 10.71 -5.41
N VAL A 259 -17.18 11.18 -4.29
CA VAL A 259 -17.40 10.61 -2.96
C VAL A 259 -17.85 11.72 -2.01
N PRO A 260 -19.14 11.73 -1.58
CA PRO A 260 -19.61 12.69 -0.60
C PRO A 260 -19.05 12.36 0.79
N PHE A 261 -18.76 13.39 1.60
CA PHE A 261 -18.33 13.26 2.98
C PHE A 261 -18.76 14.44 3.83
N ILE A 262 -18.65 14.31 5.17
CA ILE A 262 -19.06 15.35 6.11
C ILE A 262 -17.90 15.67 7.03
N ILE A 263 -17.60 16.95 7.19
CA ILE A 263 -16.64 17.44 8.17
C ILE A 263 -17.40 17.99 9.39
N PRO A 264 -17.15 17.46 10.60
CA PRO A 264 -17.79 17.98 11.81
C PRO A 264 -17.23 19.35 12.22
N GLU A 265 -18.01 20.15 12.99
CA GLU A 265 -17.64 21.50 13.43
C GLU A 265 -16.35 21.55 14.26
N LYS A 266 -16.00 20.45 14.93
CA LYS A 266 -14.82 20.37 15.81
C LYS A 266 -13.56 19.93 15.10
N ALA A 267 -13.66 19.50 13.85
CA ALA A 267 -12.52 19.00 13.08
C ALA A 267 -11.47 20.09 12.86
N LYS A 268 -10.21 19.76 13.09
CA LYS A 268 -9.03 20.60 12.89
C LYS A 268 -7.94 19.80 12.20
N ASN A 269 -6.99 20.50 11.59
CA ASN A 269 -5.82 19.88 10.96
C ASN A 269 -6.22 18.76 9.99
N ILE A 270 -7.22 19.07 9.12
CA ILE A 270 -7.79 18.10 8.19
C ILE A 270 -6.76 17.79 7.11
N ARG A 271 -6.51 16.50 6.89
CA ARG A 271 -5.59 16.00 5.88
C ARG A 271 -6.26 14.90 5.05
N LEU A 272 -6.05 14.94 3.74
CA LEU A 272 -6.43 13.87 2.83
C LEU A 272 -5.21 12.98 2.58
N LYS A 273 -5.35 11.68 2.77
CA LYS A 273 -4.38 10.66 2.38
C LYS A 273 -4.85 9.97 1.12
N TYR A 274 -3.98 9.88 0.13
CA TYR A 274 -4.29 9.33 -1.19
C TYR A 274 -3.22 8.34 -1.65
N ILE A 275 -3.64 7.15 -2.06
CA ILE A 275 -2.78 6.10 -2.60
C ILE A 275 -3.32 5.71 -3.96
N ALA A 276 -2.49 5.74 -5.00
CA ALA A 276 -2.88 5.34 -6.34
C ALA A 276 -1.76 4.58 -7.04
N THR A 277 -2.12 3.50 -7.74
CA THR A 277 -1.21 2.74 -8.60
C THR A 277 -1.94 2.31 -9.86
N GLY A 278 -1.32 2.52 -11.03
CA GLY A 278 -1.85 2.09 -12.32
C GLY A 278 -1.37 0.70 -12.67
N HIS A 279 -2.27 -0.12 -13.16
CA HIS A 279 -2.05 -1.52 -13.53
C HIS A 279 -2.62 -1.79 -14.91
N GLY A 280 -2.09 -2.81 -15.56
CA GLY A 280 -2.54 -3.21 -16.88
C GLY A 280 -1.36 -3.53 -17.77
N GLY A 281 -1.35 -4.77 -18.24
CA GLY A 281 -0.22 -5.45 -18.81
C GLY A 281 0.46 -4.80 -20.01
N HIS A 282 1.36 -5.54 -20.47
CA HIS A 282 2.34 -5.35 -21.53
C HIS A 282 2.04 -4.26 -22.56
N SER A 283 3.11 -3.56 -23.02
CA SER A 283 3.11 -2.66 -24.18
C SER A 283 2.04 -1.55 -24.18
N GLY A 284 2.08 -0.70 -23.16
CA GLY A 284 1.31 0.55 -23.12
C GLY A 284 -0.03 0.46 -22.40
N GLY A 285 -0.21 -0.48 -21.48
CA GLY A 285 -1.27 -0.44 -20.46
C GLY A 285 -1.02 0.66 -19.43
N ASP A 286 -1.96 0.88 -18.54
CA ASP A 286 -1.91 1.93 -17.50
C ASP A 286 -0.70 1.78 -16.56
N GLU A 287 -0.17 0.58 -16.41
CA GLU A 287 1.06 0.30 -15.67
C GLU A 287 2.29 1.02 -16.24
N PHE A 288 2.42 1.06 -17.56
CA PHE A 288 3.61 1.54 -18.29
C PHE A 288 3.41 2.89 -18.97
N ARG A 289 2.44 3.67 -18.51
CA ARG A 289 2.16 5.01 -19.01
C ARG A 289 2.03 6.02 -17.89
N PRO A 290 2.73 7.16 -17.98
CA PRO A 290 2.50 8.26 -17.05
C PRO A 290 1.12 8.88 -17.27
N GLN A 291 0.25 8.88 -16.27
CA GLN A 291 -1.10 9.43 -16.33
C GLN A 291 -1.38 10.29 -15.09
N ARG A 292 -1.97 11.47 -15.30
CA ARG A 292 -2.25 12.39 -14.21
C ARG A 292 -3.40 11.90 -13.35
N ASN A 293 -3.25 12.07 -12.05
CA ASN A 293 -4.31 11.96 -11.08
C ASN A 293 -4.67 13.35 -10.57
N ILE A 294 -5.93 13.72 -10.62
CA ILE A 294 -6.46 15.03 -10.26
C ILE A 294 -7.54 14.83 -9.19
N LEU A 295 -7.33 15.45 -8.03
CA LEU A 295 -8.30 15.43 -6.94
C LEU A 295 -8.86 16.81 -6.74
N LYS A 296 -10.19 16.89 -6.61
CA LYS A 296 -10.91 18.14 -6.34
C LYS A 296 -11.82 17.96 -5.12
N ILE A 297 -11.92 18.99 -4.30
CA ILE A 297 -12.93 19.10 -3.25
C ILE A 297 -13.87 20.24 -3.64
N ASP A 298 -15.16 19.96 -3.73
CA ASP A 298 -16.20 20.90 -4.16
C ASP A 298 -15.83 21.62 -5.48
N GLY A 299 -15.24 20.88 -6.40
CA GLY A 299 -14.80 21.38 -7.70
C GLY A 299 -13.45 22.11 -7.70
N SER A 300 -12.88 22.43 -6.53
CA SER A 300 -11.56 23.06 -6.40
C SER A 300 -10.45 22.02 -6.39
N GLU A 301 -9.44 22.17 -7.24
CA GLU A 301 -8.30 21.27 -7.32
C GLU A 301 -7.45 21.34 -6.04
N VAL A 302 -7.24 20.20 -5.39
CA VAL A 302 -6.42 20.06 -4.17
C VAL A 302 -5.15 19.25 -4.42
N LEU A 303 -5.13 18.42 -5.45
CA LEU A 303 -3.96 17.65 -5.87
C LEU A 303 -4.01 17.43 -7.38
N ASN A 304 -2.86 17.62 -8.02
CA ASN A 304 -2.65 17.29 -9.42
C ASN A 304 -1.21 16.78 -9.57
N PHE A 305 -1.05 15.47 -9.72
CA PHE A 305 0.27 14.88 -9.78
C PHE A 305 0.36 13.78 -10.82
N LEU A 306 1.59 13.46 -11.19
CA LEU A 306 1.90 12.39 -12.12
C LEU A 306 2.50 11.21 -11.34
N PRO A 307 1.73 10.14 -11.07
CA PRO A 307 2.20 8.97 -10.36
C PRO A 307 3.11 8.12 -11.25
N TRP A 308 4.39 8.49 -11.35
CA TRP A 308 5.34 7.84 -12.24
C TRP A 308 6.68 7.60 -11.55
N ARG A 309 7.12 6.33 -11.51
CA ARG A 309 8.42 5.94 -10.94
C ARG A 309 9.41 5.52 -12.01
N THR A 310 10.63 6.00 -11.88
CA THR A 310 11.75 5.72 -12.81
C THR A 310 12.93 5.02 -12.12
N ASP A 311 12.78 4.71 -10.84
CA ASP A 311 13.82 4.16 -9.96
C ASP A 311 13.71 2.64 -9.75
N CYS A 312 12.92 1.95 -10.56
CA CYS A 312 12.62 0.52 -10.38
C CYS A 312 13.86 -0.38 -10.42
N ALA A 313 14.90 0.02 -11.14
CA ALA A 313 16.19 -0.69 -11.15
C ALA A 313 16.83 -0.77 -9.74
N SER A 314 16.47 0.11 -8.80
CA SER A 314 16.94 0.06 -7.40
C SER A 314 16.47 -1.20 -6.66
N PHE A 315 15.36 -1.78 -7.10
CA PHE A 315 14.76 -2.98 -6.52
C PHE A 315 15.21 -4.29 -7.20
N ARG A 316 16.12 -4.21 -8.16
CA ARG A 316 16.56 -5.36 -8.99
C ARG A 316 16.94 -6.59 -8.16
N ARG A 317 17.62 -6.42 -7.02
CA ARG A 317 18.07 -7.50 -6.15
C ARG A 317 16.93 -8.36 -5.58
N PHE A 318 15.69 -7.86 -5.59
CA PHE A 318 14.51 -8.58 -5.12
C PHE A 318 13.81 -9.37 -6.23
N ASN A 319 14.24 -9.25 -7.50
CA ASN A 319 13.49 -9.69 -8.69
C ASN A 319 14.21 -10.81 -9.48
N PRO A 320 14.49 -12.00 -8.87
CA PRO A 320 15.30 -13.04 -9.52
C PRO A 320 14.62 -13.68 -10.74
N THR A 321 13.28 -13.63 -10.87
CA THR A 321 12.54 -14.22 -12.00
C THR A 321 12.04 -13.18 -13.00
N SER A 322 12.48 -11.93 -12.88
CA SER A 322 12.11 -10.87 -13.83
C SER A 322 12.39 -11.26 -15.27
N GLY A 323 11.41 -11.09 -16.14
CA GLY A 323 11.55 -11.34 -17.58
C GLY A 323 12.45 -10.31 -18.28
N VAL A 324 12.79 -10.60 -19.54
CA VAL A 324 13.57 -9.69 -20.38
C VAL A 324 12.67 -9.06 -21.43
N TRP A 325 12.79 -7.74 -21.58
CA TRP A 325 12.16 -6.97 -22.64
C TRP A 325 13.23 -6.42 -23.54
N LEU A 326 13.00 -6.45 -24.85
CA LEU A 326 13.86 -5.79 -25.84
C LEU A 326 13.32 -4.39 -26.09
N GLN A 327 14.14 -3.39 -25.77
CA GLN A 327 13.82 -2.00 -26.02
C GLN A 327 14.72 -1.47 -27.15
N LYS A 328 14.09 -0.90 -28.17
CA LYS A 328 14.80 -0.19 -29.22
C LYS A 328 15.15 1.21 -28.77
N ARG A 329 16.41 1.61 -28.96
CA ARG A 329 16.83 2.99 -28.73
C ARG A 329 17.97 3.39 -29.67
N THR A 330 18.08 4.70 -29.91
CA THR A 330 19.21 5.26 -30.65
C THR A 330 20.44 5.37 -29.75
N MET A 331 21.56 4.84 -30.20
CA MET A 331 22.85 4.93 -29.53
C MET A 331 23.87 5.67 -30.41
N ALA A 332 24.54 6.67 -29.83
CA ALA A 332 25.65 7.32 -30.47
C ALA A 332 26.91 6.45 -30.39
N TYR A 333 27.71 6.44 -31.49
CA TYR A 333 28.98 5.74 -31.53
C TYR A 333 29.98 6.50 -32.42
N ILE A 334 31.26 6.11 -32.39
CA ILE A 334 32.28 6.60 -33.31
C ILE A 334 32.42 5.58 -34.43
N SER A 335 32.19 6.03 -35.69
CA SER A 335 32.33 5.18 -36.86
C SER A 335 33.81 4.80 -37.12
N ASN A 336 34.03 3.82 -37.99
CA ASN A 336 35.37 3.41 -38.38
C ASN A 336 36.19 4.56 -39.02
N GLU A 337 35.50 5.60 -39.49
CA GLU A 337 36.12 6.82 -40.06
C GLU A 337 36.42 7.88 -38.97
N GLY A 338 36.22 7.57 -37.69
CA GLY A 338 36.43 8.50 -36.58
C GLY A 338 35.36 9.58 -36.44
N LYS A 339 34.21 9.44 -37.13
CA LYS A 339 33.10 10.40 -37.07
C LYS A 339 32.02 9.94 -36.08
N ARG A 340 31.39 10.89 -35.41
CA ARG A 340 30.22 10.64 -34.63
C ARG A 340 29.05 10.19 -35.51
N ALA A 341 28.44 9.07 -35.19
CA ALA A 341 27.30 8.49 -35.88
C ALA A 341 26.29 7.95 -34.88
N GLU A 342 25.08 7.64 -35.35
CA GLU A 342 24.01 7.06 -34.53
C GLU A 342 23.49 5.79 -35.19
N LYS A 343 23.06 4.84 -34.38
CA LYS A 343 22.41 3.62 -34.83
C LYS A 343 21.31 3.19 -33.86
N GLU A 344 20.31 2.52 -34.41
CA GLU A 344 19.31 1.84 -33.56
C GLU A 344 19.93 0.54 -33.03
N ILE A 345 19.73 0.30 -31.73
CA ILE A 345 20.09 -0.94 -31.04
C ILE A 345 18.87 -1.50 -30.33
N GLU A 346 18.84 -2.81 -30.18
CA GLU A 346 17.95 -3.48 -29.23
C GLU A 346 18.72 -3.77 -27.95
N GLU A 347 18.21 -3.28 -26.84
CA GLU A 347 18.80 -3.46 -25.51
C GLU A 347 17.89 -4.31 -24.65
N PRO A 348 18.37 -5.44 -24.10
CA PRO A 348 17.60 -6.23 -23.16
C PRO A 348 17.51 -5.52 -21.81
N LEU A 349 16.28 -5.30 -21.34
CA LEU A 349 15.99 -4.75 -20.02
C LEU A 349 15.24 -5.79 -19.19
N ALA A 350 15.52 -5.82 -17.87
CA ALA A 350 14.67 -6.55 -16.95
C ALA A 350 13.30 -5.89 -16.88
N SER A 351 12.21 -6.65 -16.91
CA SER A 351 10.86 -6.09 -16.76
C SER A 351 10.68 -5.38 -15.42
N SER A 352 11.37 -5.85 -14.38
CA SER A 352 11.41 -5.19 -13.07
C SER A 352 12.04 -3.80 -13.07
N ASP A 353 12.87 -3.47 -14.06
CA ASP A 353 13.55 -2.18 -14.14
C ASP A 353 12.72 -1.11 -14.86
N LEU A 354 11.66 -1.51 -15.55
CA LEU A 354 10.82 -0.60 -16.33
C LEU A 354 10.09 0.39 -15.41
N SER A 355 10.04 1.64 -15.84
CA SER A 355 9.25 2.68 -15.17
C SER A 355 7.77 2.32 -15.13
N ARG A 356 7.09 2.61 -14.02
CA ARG A 356 5.70 2.24 -13.79
C ARG A 356 4.89 3.34 -13.11
N SER A 357 3.57 3.21 -13.17
CA SER A 357 2.61 4.12 -12.55
C SER A 357 2.58 3.97 -11.03
N ASN A 358 3.49 4.70 -10.37
CA ASN A 358 3.64 4.87 -8.91
C ASN A 358 4.10 3.64 -8.12
N TRP A 359 4.64 2.62 -8.77
CA TRP A 359 5.16 1.44 -8.08
C TRP A 359 6.34 0.80 -8.80
N CYS A 360 7.05 -0.07 -8.10
CA CYS A 360 8.08 -0.93 -8.66
C CYS A 360 7.97 -2.32 -8.04
N PRO A 361 8.29 -3.42 -8.75
CA PRO A 361 8.32 -4.75 -8.16
C PRO A 361 9.28 -4.82 -6.98
N GLY A 362 8.75 -5.07 -5.78
CA GLY A 362 9.49 -5.05 -4.52
C GLY A 362 9.43 -3.74 -3.74
N SER A 363 8.69 -2.73 -4.21
CA SER A 363 8.49 -1.48 -3.46
C SER A 363 7.19 -1.49 -2.66
N ASP A 364 7.14 -0.65 -1.63
CA ASP A 364 5.91 -0.14 -1.04
C ASP A 364 5.42 1.11 -1.79
N VAL A 365 4.20 1.54 -1.47
CA VAL A 365 3.57 2.76 -1.99
C VAL A 365 3.03 3.57 -0.83
N SER A 366 3.75 4.60 -0.45
CA SER A 366 3.34 5.50 0.62
C SER A 366 2.17 6.40 0.20
N PRO A 367 1.25 6.74 1.12
CA PRO A 367 0.20 7.71 0.87
C PRO A 367 0.78 9.09 0.54
N ILE A 368 0.15 9.78 -0.41
CA ILE A 368 0.35 11.22 -0.59
C ILE A 368 -0.56 11.93 0.42
N GLU A 369 0.00 12.87 1.16
CA GLU A 369 -0.73 13.70 2.10
C GLU A 369 -1.01 15.09 1.50
N VAL A 370 -2.26 15.51 1.62
CA VAL A 370 -2.72 16.85 1.21
C VAL A 370 -3.36 17.53 2.42
N GLU A 371 -2.76 18.61 2.89
CA GLU A 371 -3.34 19.45 3.94
C GLU A 371 -4.54 20.24 3.38
N LEU A 372 -5.61 20.31 4.17
CA LEU A 372 -6.86 20.99 3.80
C LEU A 372 -7.20 22.10 4.83
N PRO A 373 -6.35 23.13 4.97
CA PRO A 373 -6.46 24.11 6.06
C PRO A 373 -7.72 24.98 5.97
N ASN A 374 -8.32 25.11 4.78
CA ASN A 374 -9.48 25.97 4.53
C ASN A 374 -10.79 25.17 4.41
N LEU A 375 -10.77 23.85 4.67
CA LEU A 375 -11.99 23.06 4.58
C LEU A 375 -12.88 23.32 5.80
N SER A 376 -14.07 23.85 5.57
CA SER A 376 -15.03 24.18 6.62
C SER A 376 -15.79 22.96 7.11
N ALA A 377 -16.50 23.09 8.21
CA ALA A 377 -17.49 22.10 8.60
C ALA A 377 -18.67 22.07 7.62
N GLY A 378 -19.25 20.89 7.40
CA GLY A 378 -20.40 20.69 6.51
C GLY A 378 -20.23 19.54 5.54
N SER A 379 -21.10 19.50 4.53
CA SER A 379 -21.09 18.48 3.50
C SER A 379 -20.18 18.90 2.35
N HIS A 380 -19.35 17.97 1.90
CA HIS A 380 -18.38 18.15 0.83
C HIS A 380 -18.39 16.96 -0.12
N SER A 381 -17.75 17.12 -1.27
CA SER A 381 -17.54 16.03 -2.24
C SER A 381 -16.09 16.00 -2.71
N LEU A 382 -15.47 14.81 -2.62
CA LEU A 382 -14.18 14.51 -3.24
C LEU A 382 -14.43 13.98 -4.65
N THR A 383 -13.86 14.62 -5.66
CA THR A 383 -13.83 14.11 -7.04
C THR A 383 -12.43 13.60 -7.35
N ILE A 384 -12.33 12.36 -7.82
CA ILE A 384 -11.10 11.73 -8.28
C ILE A 384 -11.20 11.50 -9.78
N SER A 385 -10.27 12.09 -10.53
CA SER A 385 -10.19 12.01 -11.99
C SER A 385 -8.84 11.46 -12.43
N ILE A 386 -8.85 10.51 -13.36
CA ILE A 386 -7.68 10.00 -14.07
C ILE A 386 -8.02 10.06 -15.58
N PRO A 387 -7.91 11.24 -16.20
CA PRO A 387 -8.51 11.49 -17.52
C PRO A 387 -7.99 10.62 -18.65
N GLU A 388 -6.77 10.06 -18.47
CA GLU A 388 -6.10 9.22 -19.48
C GLU A 388 -6.17 7.74 -19.14
N ALA A 389 -6.90 7.34 -18.07
CA ALA A 389 -7.10 5.95 -17.69
C ALA A 389 -7.78 5.18 -18.83
N ARG A 390 -7.37 3.93 -19.00
CA ARG A 390 -7.81 3.11 -20.12
C ARG A 390 -8.84 2.07 -19.68
N PRO A 391 -9.79 1.73 -20.56
CA PRO A 391 -10.73 0.65 -20.30
C PRO A 391 -10.02 -0.72 -20.31
N ILE A 392 -10.68 -1.72 -19.74
CA ILE A 392 -10.29 -3.12 -19.90
C ILE A 392 -10.41 -3.49 -21.38
N GLU A 393 -9.32 -4.00 -21.94
CA GLU A 393 -9.25 -4.59 -23.26
C GLU A 393 -8.96 -6.09 -23.11
N GLU A 394 -9.27 -6.90 -24.14
CA GLU A 394 -9.22 -8.36 -24.12
C GLU A 394 -7.91 -8.96 -23.55
N ASN A 395 -6.76 -8.31 -23.81
CA ASN A 395 -5.45 -8.75 -23.34
C ASN A 395 -4.79 -7.77 -22.36
N LYS A 396 -5.54 -6.78 -21.85
CA LYS A 396 -5.02 -5.74 -20.96
C LYS A 396 -6.04 -5.45 -19.87
N LEU A 397 -5.72 -5.83 -18.65
CA LEU A 397 -6.53 -5.53 -17.49
C LEU A 397 -6.19 -4.14 -16.93
N ASN A 398 -6.41 -3.10 -17.76
CA ASN A 398 -6.16 -1.72 -17.35
C ASN A 398 -7.07 -1.36 -16.16
N HIS A 399 -6.46 -0.91 -15.07
CA HIS A 399 -7.20 -0.46 -13.91
C HIS A 399 -6.32 0.37 -12.98
N TRP A 400 -6.96 1.16 -12.12
CA TRP A 400 -6.29 1.93 -11.08
C TRP A 400 -6.74 1.44 -9.71
N LEU A 401 -5.77 1.06 -8.88
CA LEU A 401 -6.00 0.80 -7.47
C LEU A 401 -5.85 2.12 -6.70
N VAL A 402 -6.98 2.64 -6.24
CA VAL A 402 -7.07 3.92 -5.54
C VAL A 402 -7.64 3.71 -4.15
N SER A 403 -7.02 4.34 -3.16
CA SER A 403 -7.51 4.39 -1.79
C SER A 403 -7.38 5.83 -1.28
N ALA A 404 -8.42 6.33 -0.62
CA ALA A 404 -8.40 7.65 0.01
C ALA A 404 -9.17 7.65 1.32
N TYR A 405 -8.64 8.40 2.28
CA TYR A 405 -9.27 8.64 3.58
C TYR A 405 -8.87 10.01 4.12
N LEU A 406 -9.72 10.58 4.96
CA LEU A 406 -9.42 11.80 5.68
C LEU A 406 -8.92 11.48 7.10
N VAL A 407 -8.07 12.35 7.62
CA VAL A 407 -7.64 12.36 9.01
C VAL A 407 -7.79 13.76 9.55
N TRP A 408 -8.36 13.90 10.74
CA TRP A 408 -8.44 15.18 11.44
C TRP A 408 -8.34 15.00 12.95
N GLU A 409 -8.12 16.11 13.66
CA GLU A 409 -8.15 16.19 15.13
C GLU A 409 -9.52 16.75 15.59
N GLU A 410 -10.02 16.25 16.74
CA GLU A 410 -11.23 16.75 17.40
C GLU A 410 -10.93 17.42 18.76
#